data_23fb3a2f56dd53ae4c022aeba51b83b3
#
_entry.id   23fb3a2f56dd53ae4c022aeba51b83b3
#
_cell.length_a   1.000
_cell.length_b   1.000
_cell.length_c   1.000
_cell.angle_alpha   90.00
_cell.angle_beta   90.00
_cell.angle_gamma   90.00
#
_symmetry.space_group_name_H-M   'P 1'
#
loop_
_entity.id
_entity.type
_entity.pdbx_description
1 polymer ?
#
loop_
_entity_poly.entity_id
_entity_poly.type
_entity_poly.pdbx_seq_one_letter_code
_entity_poly.pdbx_strand_id
1 'polypeptide(L)'
;MKRKFNILPYFALIALLVACTEPELEVSGTDESGRKVCPMTFNCDVNGFDNVLLKAPARANTSSETWEEGDQVYISFYDGNTIIPGEATYSETNGWQVSYDGFLPTGTGLKCAVHYFENALASNISVVQVNYATAIYEALDGQYSYDGTAITVTAVLMPKTGRIRFTGTPGTMIRFTGITHYATFSPAVNTFTTTTGLLTTIVGADGSTPYLYGYYSNEENTIAMVGPDFAFTRDFPANSLDVGASGYAAIPTESSHNDWRKGLYLKVNGVEYRMLPVTGYSKGFFLLGETEITEEFWHAVMSVTTSYSQLPMSNISYNNVTTFNSKLKELTYWNFFIPTLDEWRFAAKGGNESQGYTYAGSNDPDAVAWYSLNSGGKKHNVKSKAPNELGFYDMSGNVAEWAYNSSYYYECGGGYNTAASGIYVTSILTVNTTSYNDQLGFRLMCK
;
A
#
# COMPACT_ATOMS: atom_id res chain seq x y z
N MET A 1 8.76 26.57 -40.55
CA MET A 1 7.65 27.37 -41.11
C MET A 1 6.68 27.68 -39.98
N LYS A 2 6.77 28.89 -39.41
CA LYS A 2 5.87 29.36 -38.36
C LYS A 2 4.63 29.95 -38.99
N ARG A 3 3.45 29.45 -38.69
CA ARG A 3 2.18 30.12 -39.06
C ARG A 3 1.70 30.90 -37.82
N LYS A 4 1.72 32.21 -37.95
CA LYS A 4 1.03 33.15 -37.07
C LYS A 4 -0.45 33.15 -37.47
N PHE A 5 -1.36 32.99 -36.51
CA PHE A 5 -2.77 33.32 -36.68
C PHE A 5 -3.04 34.69 -36.04
N ASN A 6 -3.44 35.66 -36.87
CA ASN A 6 -4.01 36.91 -36.40
C ASN A 6 -5.50 36.72 -36.13
N ILE A 7 -5.95 37.13 -34.96
CA ILE A 7 -7.37 37.24 -34.64
C ILE A 7 -7.72 38.71 -34.64
N LEU A 8 -8.59 39.13 -35.55
CA LEU A 8 -9.25 40.44 -35.57
C LEU A 8 -10.50 40.41 -34.68
N PRO A 9 -10.82 41.49 -33.95
CA PRO A 9 -12.03 41.57 -33.15
C PRO A 9 -13.25 41.97 -34.01
N TYR A 10 -14.35 41.21 -33.86
CA TYR A 10 -15.66 41.65 -34.39
C TYR A 10 -16.42 42.36 -33.25
N PHE A 11 -16.65 43.68 -33.44
CA PHE A 11 -17.66 44.40 -32.69
C PHE A 11 -18.98 44.31 -33.47
N ALA A 12 -20.03 43.79 -32.86
CA ALA A 12 -21.39 43.92 -33.33
C ALA A 12 -22.23 44.62 -32.27
N LEU A 13 -22.72 45.77 -32.63
CA LEU A 13 -23.62 46.67 -31.88
C LEU A 13 -25.06 46.15 -32.03
N ILE A 14 -25.76 45.81 -30.94
CA ILE A 14 -27.23 45.65 -30.92
C ILE A 14 -27.81 46.38 -29.71
N ALA A 15 -28.87 47.18 -30.04
CA ALA A 15 -29.51 48.13 -29.16
C ALA A 15 -30.56 47.52 -28.23
N LEU A 16 -30.65 48.10 -27.03
CA LEU A 16 -31.70 48.22 -26.06
C LEU A 16 -33.00 47.40 -26.22
N LEU A 17 -33.24 46.51 -25.23
CA LEU A 17 -34.54 46.34 -24.59
C LEU A 17 -34.33 46.32 -23.06
N VAL A 18 -34.94 47.30 -22.39
CA VAL A 18 -34.89 47.47 -20.96
C VAL A 18 -35.81 46.41 -20.33
N ALA A 19 -35.21 45.40 -19.73
CA ALA A 19 -35.84 44.63 -18.63
C ALA A 19 -34.85 44.70 -17.47
N CYS A 20 -35.34 44.97 -16.27
CA CYS A 20 -34.52 44.97 -15.03
C CYS A 20 -33.88 43.60 -14.82
N THR A 21 -32.68 43.43 -15.32
CA THR A 21 -31.76 42.39 -14.95
C THR A 21 -30.59 43.09 -14.24
N GLU A 22 -30.22 42.58 -13.09
CA GLU A 22 -28.99 42.99 -12.43
C GLU A 22 -27.84 42.93 -13.45
N PRO A 23 -26.88 43.87 -13.43
CA PRO A 23 -25.80 43.87 -14.41
C PRO A 23 -24.97 42.60 -14.23
N GLU A 24 -25.09 41.67 -15.17
CA GLU A 24 -24.04 40.68 -15.38
C GLU A 24 -22.78 41.45 -15.75
N LEU A 25 -21.88 41.65 -14.81
CA LEU A 25 -20.53 42.14 -15.07
C LEU A 25 -19.86 41.10 -15.98
N GLU A 26 -19.43 41.56 -17.17
CA GLU A 26 -18.76 40.69 -18.15
C GLU A 26 -17.53 40.04 -17.49
N VAL A 27 -17.58 38.74 -17.30
CA VAL A 27 -16.44 37.90 -16.97
C VAL A 27 -15.47 37.97 -18.16
N SER A 28 -14.16 38.09 -17.89
CA SER A 28 -13.13 38.40 -18.88
C SER A 28 -12.91 37.35 -19.98
N GLY A 29 -13.64 36.23 -19.98
CA GLY A 29 -13.60 35.20 -21.03
C GLY A 29 -14.23 33.89 -20.60
N THR A 30 -14.25 32.95 -21.55
CA THR A 30 -14.55 31.53 -21.29
C THR A 30 -13.40 30.68 -21.82
N ASP A 31 -13.09 29.57 -21.16
CA ASP A 31 -12.15 28.59 -21.66
C ASP A 31 -12.75 27.74 -22.81
N GLU A 32 -11.99 26.77 -23.32
CA GLU A 32 -12.42 25.90 -24.42
C GLU A 32 -13.63 25.02 -24.04
N SER A 33 -13.90 24.81 -22.76
CA SER A 33 -15.04 24.08 -22.25
C SER A 33 -16.27 24.94 -21.96
N GLY A 34 -16.17 26.26 -22.13
CA GLY A 34 -17.23 27.25 -21.89
C GLY A 34 -17.33 27.70 -20.43
N ARG A 35 -16.37 27.38 -19.58
CA ARG A 35 -16.29 27.85 -18.20
C ARG A 35 -15.83 29.31 -18.15
N LYS A 36 -16.31 30.04 -17.15
CA LYS A 36 -15.89 31.41 -16.88
C LYS A 36 -14.40 31.43 -16.43
N VAL A 37 -13.63 32.35 -16.99
CA VAL A 37 -12.21 32.54 -16.64
C VAL A 37 -11.98 33.97 -16.18
N CYS A 38 -11.31 34.12 -15.05
CA CYS A 38 -10.89 35.43 -14.56
C CYS A 38 -9.50 35.41 -13.94
N PRO A 39 -8.82 36.56 -13.87
CA PRO A 39 -7.57 36.72 -13.16
C PRO A 39 -7.75 36.42 -11.69
N MET A 40 -6.73 35.80 -11.07
CA MET A 40 -6.74 35.49 -9.65
C MET A 40 -5.44 35.99 -8.99
N THR A 41 -5.58 36.64 -7.87
CA THR A 41 -4.47 36.86 -6.92
C THR A 41 -4.50 35.78 -5.88
N PHE A 42 -3.43 35.03 -5.76
CA PHE A 42 -3.34 33.93 -4.79
C PHE A 42 -2.33 34.28 -3.68
N ASN A 43 -2.85 34.72 -2.54
CA ASN A 43 -2.08 34.98 -1.33
C ASN A 43 -2.04 33.68 -0.51
N CYS A 44 -1.00 32.89 -0.70
CA CYS A 44 -0.89 31.58 -0.10
C CYS A 44 0.43 31.43 0.67
N ASP A 45 0.32 31.10 1.94
CA ASP A 45 1.41 30.53 2.72
C ASP A 45 1.25 29.00 2.74
N VAL A 46 2.37 28.29 2.81
CA VAL A 46 2.38 26.83 2.85
C VAL A 46 3.16 26.36 4.07
N ASN A 47 2.52 25.66 4.96
CA ASN A 47 3.20 24.87 5.99
C ASN A 47 3.67 23.57 5.35
N GLY A 48 4.97 23.43 5.16
CA GLY A 48 5.58 22.21 4.64
C GLY A 48 5.57 21.06 5.65
N PHE A 49 6.07 19.91 5.24
CA PHE A 49 6.33 18.82 6.16
C PHE A 49 7.36 19.25 7.21
N ASP A 50 7.22 18.70 8.43
CA ASP A 50 8.02 19.09 9.62
C ASP A 50 7.81 20.54 10.07
N ASN A 51 6.62 21.12 9.78
CA ASN A 51 6.21 22.48 10.15
C ASN A 51 7.13 23.60 9.62
N VAL A 52 7.74 23.42 8.47
CA VAL A 52 8.51 24.45 7.78
C VAL A 52 7.56 25.34 6.97
N LEU A 53 7.54 26.64 7.25
CA LEU A 53 6.76 27.61 6.48
C LEU A 53 7.43 27.87 5.12
N LEU A 54 6.67 27.67 4.04
CA LEU A 54 7.10 27.86 2.65
C LEU A 54 6.18 28.86 1.94
N LYS A 55 6.66 29.47 0.84
CA LYS A 55 5.85 30.35 0.00
C LYS A 55 5.08 29.59 -1.10
N ALA A 56 5.52 28.37 -1.39
CA ALA A 56 4.87 27.42 -2.27
C ALA A 56 5.17 26.00 -1.75
N PRO A 57 4.40 24.94 -2.12
CA PRO A 57 4.69 23.57 -1.73
C PRO A 57 6.11 23.17 -2.15
N ALA A 58 6.88 22.61 -1.20
CA ALA A 58 8.21 22.09 -1.50
C ALA A 58 8.07 20.87 -2.40
N ARG A 59 8.66 20.92 -3.58
CA ARG A 59 8.66 19.80 -4.53
C ARG A 59 9.63 18.71 -4.10
N ALA A 60 9.26 17.47 -4.32
CA ALA A 60 10.02 16.31 -3.88
C ALA A 60 11.48 16.30 -4.38
N ASN A 61 11.78 16.98 -5.49
CA ASN A 61 13.08 16.93 -6.18
C ASN A 61 13.66 18.31 -6.53
N THR A 62 13.04 19.42 -6.14
CA THR A 62 13.55 20.76 -6.44
C THR A 62 13.61 21.62 -5.18
N SER A 63 14.57 22.55 -5.13
CA SER A 63 14.69 23.57 -4.09
C SER A 63 13.82 24.81 -4.36
N SER A 64 12.90 24.75 -5.33
CA SER A 64 12.06 25.90 -5.69
C SER A 64 10.94 26.06 -4.68
N GLU A 65 10.89 27.21 -4.04
CA GLU A 65 9.82 27.67 -3.14
C GLU A 65 8.83 28.60 -3.86
N THR A 66 8.82 28.60 -5.21
CA THR A 66 7.99 29.48 -6.04
C THR A 66 7.10 28.63 -6.93
N TRP A 67 5.94 29.20 -7.28
CA TRP A 67 5.05 28.61 -8.28
C TRP A 67 5.71 28.62 -9.65
N GLU A 68 5.47 27.56 -10.41
CA GLU A 68 6.05 27.37 -11.75
C GLU A 68 4.95 27.31 -12.80
N GLU A 69 5.35 27.57 -14.08
CA GLU A 69 4.46 27.48 -15.24
C GLU A 69 3.67 26.17 -15.25
N GLY A 70 2.34 26.26 -15.27
CA GLY A 70 1.44 25.11 -15.30
C GLY A 70 1.05 24.54 -13.94
N ASP A 71 1.51 25.12 -12.83
CA ASP A 71 1.02 24.70 -11.50
C ASP A 71 -0.48 24.90 -11.39
N GLN A 72 -1.15 23.94 -10.79
CA GLN A 72 -2.62 23.95 -10.65
C GLN A 72 -3.01 23.84 -9.18
N VAL A 73 -4.04 24.62 -8.79
CA VAL A 73 -4.75 24.48 -7.53
C VAL A 73 -6.24 24.32 -7.80
N TYR A 74 -6.89 23.50 -7.00
CA TYR A 74 -8.34 23.28 -7.06
C TYR A 74 -9.00 24.02 -5.93
N ILE A 75 -10.03 24.80 -6.25
CA ILE A 75 -10.70 25.65 -5.30
C ILE A 75 -12.17 25.25 -5.24
N SER A 76 -12.64 24.93 -4.05
CA SER A 76 -14.07 24.75 -3.78
C SER A 76 -14.58 26.05 -3.20
N PHE A 77 -15.23 26.87 -4.00
CA PHE A 77 -15.89 28.10 -3.56
C PHE A 77 -17.24 27.75 -2.92
N TYR A 78 -17.53 28.31 -1.76
CA TYR A 78 -18.79 28.05 -1.05
C TYR A 78 -19.78 29.18 -1.23
N ASP A 79 -21.00 28.84 -1.72
CA ASP A 79 -22.18 29.69 -1.71
C ASP A 79 -23.25 28.99 -0.85
N GLY A 80 -23.31 29.33 0.43
CA GLY A 80 -24.10 28.60 1.39
C GLY A 80 -23.70 27.14 1.46
N ASN A 81 -24.59 26.22 1.05
CA ASN A 81 -24.34 24.78 1.00
C ASN A 81 -23.92 24.28 -0.39
N THR A 82 -23.83 25.17 -1.36
CA THR A 82 -23.43 24.83 -2.74
C THR A 82 -21.92 24.99 -2.88
N ILE A 83 -21.30 24.06 -3.59
CA ILE A 83 -19.88 24.10 -3.96
C ILE A 83 -19.81 24.46 -5.45
N ILE A 84 -19.06 25.52 -5.75
CA ILE A 84 -18.70 25.91 -7.12
C ILE A 84 -17.26 25.51 -7.31
N PRO A 85 -16.99 24.47 -8.11
CA PRO A 85 -15.61 24.01 -8.34
C PRO A 85 -14.85 24.99 -9.24
N GLY A 86 -13.62 25.32 -8.85
CA GLY A 86 -12.69 26.12 -9.61
C GLY A 86 -11.37 25.39 -9.79
N GLU A 87 -10.75 25.63 -10.94
CA GLU A 87 -9.41 25.16 -11.28
C GLU A 87 -8.57 26.37 -11.67
N ALA A 88 -7.54 26.66 -10.90
CA ALA A 88 -6.65 27.77 -11.18
C ALA A 88 -5.29 27.26 -11.65
N THR A 89 -4.78 27.83 -12.73
CA THR A 89 -3.48 27.52 -13.32
C THR A 89 -2.57 28.73 -13.25
N TYR A 90 -1.33 28.51 -12.86
CA TYR A 90 -0.29 29.54 -12.84
C TYR A 90 0.42 29.64 -14.18
N SER A 91 0.69 30.87 -14.58
CA SER A 91 1.55 31.16 -15.72
C SER A 91 2.51 32.28 -15.37
N GLU A 92 3.78 32.14 -15.72
CA GLU A 92 4.79 33.19 -15.53
C GLU A 92 4.44 34.52 -16.22
N THR A 93 3.66 34.45 -17.33
CA THR A 93 3.27 35.61 -18.10
C THR A 93 2.02 36.31 -17.55
N ASN A 94 1.00 35.52 -17.11
CA ASN A 94 -0.32 36.05 -16.78
C ASN A 94 -0.67 35.90 -15.27
N GLY A 95 0.23 35.31 -14.48
CA GLY A 95 -0.07 34.93 -13.09
C GLY A 95 -1.11 33.83 -13.02
N TRP A 96 -1.84 33.80 -11.93
CA TRP A 96 -2.93 32.85 -11.74
C TRP A 96 -4.17 33.22 -12.57
N GLN A 97 -4.72 32.22 -13.26
CA GLN A 97 -6.01 32.30 -13.94
C GLN A 97 -6.91 31.19 -13.39
N VAL A 98 -8.11 31.53 -12.93
CA VAL A 98 -9.06 30.54 -12.42
C VAL A 98 -10.23 30.39 -13.38
N SER A 99 -10.57 29.13 -13.71
CA SER A 99 -11.78 28.77 -14.43
C SER A 99 -12.78 28.09 -13.49
N TYR A 100 -14.06 28.42 -13.62
CA TYR A 100 -15.13 27.88 -12.79
C TYR A 100 -16.46 27.81 -13.54
N ASP A 101 -17.35 26.94 -13.07
CA ASP A 101 -18.70 26.79 -13.59
C ASP A 101 -19.71 27.54 -12.70
N GLY A 102 -20.77 28.07 -13.34
CA GLY A 102 -21.90 28.65 -12.61
C GLY A 102 -21.71 30.12 -12.22
N PHE A 103 -22.42 30.52 -11.17
CA PHE A 103 -22.41 31.88 -10.62
C PHE A 103 -21.56 31.92 -9.36
N LEU A 104 -20.58 32.80 -9.32
CA LEU A 104 -19.76 33.03 -8.14
C LEU A 104 -20.23 34.35 -7.48
N PRO A 105 -20.61 34.33 -6.18
CA PRO A 105 -21.09 35.54 -5.50
C PRO A 105 -19.96 36.57 -5.36
N THR A 106 -20.29 37.83 -5.61
CA THR A 106 -19.38 38.95 -5.37
C THR A 106 -19.37 39.30 -3.88
N GLY A 107 -18.22 39.69 -3.37
CA GLY A 107 -18.06 40.07 -1.95
C GLY A 107 -16.64 39.89 -1.47
N THR A 108 -16.48 40.06 -0.15
CA THR A 108 -15.18 39.89 0.53
C THR A 108 -15.31 38.91 1.70
N GLY A 109 -14.22 38.18 1.99
CA GLY A 109 -14.16 37.23 3.10
C GLY A 109 -15.10 36.04 2.94
N LEU A 110 -15.45 35.69 1.71
CA LEU A 110 -16.24 34.52 1.37
C LEU A 110 -15.41 33.24 1.57
N LYS A 111 -16.04 32.12 1.90
CA LYS A 111 -15.34 30.88 2.23
C LYS A 111 -14.97 30.09 1.00
N CYS A 112 -13.77 29.49 1.04
CA CYS A 112 -13.34 28.48 0.07
C CYS A 112 -12.45 27.42 0.73
N ALA A 113 -12.33 26.26 0.07
CA ALA A 113 -11.26 25.31 0.34
C ALA A 113 -10.31 25.28 -0.86
N VAL A 114 -9.02 25.12 -0.61
CA VAL A 114 -7.99 25.09 -1.64
C VAL A 114 -7.21 23.80 -1.51
N HIS A 115 -6.92 23.13 -2.64
CA HIS A 115 -6.15 21.91 -2.71
C HIS A 115 -5.06 22.02 -3.76
N TYR A 116 -3.86 21.59 -3.41
CA TYR A 116 -2.73 21.44 -4.31
C TYR A 116 -2.23 20.00 -4.31
N PHE A 117 -1.90 19.49 -5.49
CA PHE A 117 -1.46 18.10 -5.69
C PHE A 117 -0.14 18.09 -6.46
N GLU A 118 0.94 17.77 -5.78
CA GLU A 118 2.23 17.55 -6.42
C GLU A 118 2.25 16.14 -7.02
N ASN A 119 2.58 16.03 -8.32
CA ASN A 119 2.63 14.76 -9.06
C ASN A 119 1.29 13.99 -9.11
N ALA A 120 0.17 14.70 -9.33
CA ALA A 120 -1.09 14.03 -9.64
C ALA A 120 -0.97 13.18 -10.91
N LEU A 121 -1.64 12.01 -10.94
CA LEU A 121 -1.60 11.11 -12.10
C LEU A 121 -2.38 11.66 -13.29
N ALA A 122 -3.53 12.24 -13.01
CA ALA A 122 -4.39 12.93 -13.97
C ALA A 122 -5.29 13.89 -13.20
N SER A 123 -5.57 15.05 -13.78
CA SER A 123 -6.34 16.06 -13.09
C SER A 123 -7.27 16.80 -14.05
N ASN A 124 -8.46 17.10 -13.57
CA ASN A 124 -9.41 18.04 -14.15
C ASN A 124 -10.38 18.53 -13.07
N ILE A 125 -11.22 19.50 -13.38
CA ILE A 125 -12.18 20.07 -12.43
C ILE A 125 -13.19 19.07 -11.86
N SER A 126 -13.40 17.93 -12.51
CA SER A 126 -14.33 16.91 -12.06
C SER A 126 -13.68 15.91 -11.10
N VAL A 127 -12.43 15.51 -11.41
CA VAL A 127 -11.70 14.55 -10.59
C VAL A 127 -10.18 14.70 -10.73
N VAL A 128 -9.48 14.67 -9.60
CA VAL A 128 -8.02 14.56 -9.53
C VAL A 128 -7.66 13.15 -9.11
N GLN A 129 -6.87 12.45 -9.94
CA GLN A 129 -6.37 11.13 -9.62
C GLN A 129 -4.99 11.24 -8.96
N VAL A 130 -4.85 10.62 -7.82
CA VAL A 130 -3.64 10.67 -7.00
C VAL A 130 -3.21 9.26 -6.58
N ASN A 131 -2.00 9.14 -6.04
CA ASN A 131 -1.51 7.89 -5.48
C ASN A 131 -0.56 8.15 -4.29
N TYR A 132 0.08 7.11 -3.79
CA TYR A 132 1.03 7.21 -2.68
C TYR A 132 2.30 8.05 -2.98
N ALA A 133 2.56 8.45 -4.21
CA ALA A 133 3.65 9.36 -4.58
C ALA A 133 3.19 10.81 -4.73
N THR A 134 1.90 11.11 -4.53
CA THR A 134 1.32 12.46 -4.66
C THR A 134 1.32 13.16 -3.29
N ALA A 135 2.06 14.27 -3.17
CA ALA A 135 1.92 15.14 -2.02
C ALA A 135 0.63 15.96 -2.15
N ILE A 136 -0.17 15.98 -1.08
CA ILE A 136 -1.44 16.69 -1.03
C ILE A 136 -1.35 17.76 0.03
N TYR A 137 -1.67 18.99 -0.35
CA TYR A 137 -1.80 20.13 0.55
C TYR A 137 -3.23 20.67 0.47
N GLU A 138 -3.79 21.05 1.62
CA GLU A 138 -5.14 21.59 1.69
C GLU A 138 -5.25 22.77 2.64
N ALA A 139 -6.18 23.68 2.33
CA ALA A 139 -6.70 24.70 3.23
C ALA A 139 -8.23 24.61 3.21
N LEU A 140 -8.82 24.22 4.33
CA LEU A 140 -10.28 24.05 4.44
C LEU A 140 -11.00 25.33 4.90
N ASP A 141 -10.26 26.31 5.41
CA ASP A 141 -10.74 27.58 5.96
C ASP A 141 -10.25 28.79 5.15
N GLY A 142 -9.89 28.56 3.89
CA GLY A 142 -9.53 29.62 2.95
C GLY A 142 -10.65 30.65 2.76
N GLN A 143 -10.25 31.85 2.37
CA GLN A 143 -11.17 32.95 2.07
C GLN A 143 -10.94 33.47 0.66
N TYR A 144 -12.01 33.95 0.03
CA TYR A 144 -11.88 34.65 -1.24
C TYR A 144 -12.67 35.96 -1.24
N SER A 145 -12.28 36.83 -2.14
CA SER A 145 -13.01 38.06 -2.48
C SER A 145 -13.16 38.11 -3.99
N TYR A 146 -14.34 38.46 -4.48
CA TYR A 146 -14.63 38.59 -5.89
C TYR A 146 -15.37 39.90 -6.16
N ASP A 147 -14.84 40.72 -7.05
CA ASP A 147 -15.43 42.04 -7.43
C ASP A 147 -16.24 42.00 -8.73
N GLY A 148 -16.41 40.83 -9.33
CA GLY A 148 -17.04 40.65 -10.63
C GLY A 148 -16.04 40.53 -11.79
N THR A 149 -14.77 40.87 -11.60
CA THR A 149 -13.73 40.84 -12.63
C THR A 149 -12.51 40.02 -12.24
N ALA A 150 -12.13 40.07 -10.98
CA ALA A 150 -10.96 39.37 -10.47
C ALA A 150 -11.25 38.73 -9.10
N ILE A 151 -10.62 37.60 -8.83
CA ILE A 151 -10.71 36.86 -7.58
C ILE A 151 -9.40 37.05 -6.79
N THR A 152 -9.53 37.31 -5.50
CA THR A 152 -8.40 37.20 -4.58
C THR A 152 -8.67 36.05 -3.61
N VAL A 153 -7.78 35.06 -3.56
CA VAL A 153 -7.85 33.93 -2.62
C VAL A 153 -6.72 34.10 -1.59
N THR A 154 -7.09 33.90 -0.32
CA THR A 154 -6.14 33.86 0.78
C THR A 154 -6.28 32.53 1.52
N ALA A 155 -5.19 31.77 1.64
CA ALA A 155 -5.20 30.43 2.22
C ALA A 155 -3.84 30.11 2.88
N VAL A 156 -3.86 29.20 3.85
CA VAL A 156 -2.66 28.55 4.36
C VAL A 156 -2.76 27.07 4.07
N LEU A 157 -1.99 26.61 3.10
CA LEU A 157 -1.96 25.20 2.70
C LEU A 157 -1.14 24.39 3.71
N MET A 158 -1.71 23.29 4.16
CA MET A 158 -1.07 22.34 5.06
C MET A 158 -1.01 20.96 4.41
N PRO A 159 0.03 20.16 4.67
CA PRO A 159 0.05 18.77 4.23
C PRO A 159 -1.19 18.03 4.73
N LYS A 160 -1.81 17.23 3.88
CA LYS A 160 -2.98 16.41 4.25
C LYS A 160 -2.60 15.07 4.87
N THR A 161 -1.36 14.61 4.65
CA THR A 161 -0.84 13.32 5.11
C THR A 161 0.51 13.48 5.78
N GLY A 162 0.98 12.44 6.44
CA GLY A 162 2.39 12.24 6.68
C GLY A 162 3.10 11.76 5.43
N ARG A 163 4.42 11.66 5.49
CA ARG A 163 5.25 11.07 4.44
C ARG A 163 6.34 10.18 5.04
N ILE A 164 6.71 9.13 4.31
CA ILE A 164 7.82 8.25 4.68
C ILE A 164 8.69 7.97 3.46
N ARG A 165 9.97 7.75 3.66
CA ARG A 165 10.86 7.17 2.66
C ARG A 165 11.80 6.15 3.28
N PHE A 166 12.24 5.21 2.45
CA PHE A 166 13.20 4.18 2.85
C PHE A 166 14.56 4.49 2.23
N THR A 167 15.63 4.18 2.98
CA THR A 167 17.00 4.31 2.51
C THR A 167 17.63 2.92 2.37
N GLY A 168 18.47 2.71 1.36
CA GLY A 168 19.08 1.40 1.11
C GLY A 168 19.98 1.39 -0.12
N THR A 169 20.27 0.21 -0.62
CA THR A 169 21.11 0.03 -1.82
C THR A 169 20.36 0.50 -3.08
N PRO A 170 20.93 1.40 -3.89
CA PRO A 170 20.34 1.85 -5.13
C PRO A 170 19.91 0.71 -6.04
N GLY A 171 18.75 0.85 -6.68
CA GLY A 171 18.15 -0.16 -7.55
C GLY A 171 17.35 -1.26 -6.82
N THR A 172 17.37 -1.30 -5.49
CA THR A 172 16.57 -2.27 -4.73
C THR A 172 15.09 -1.96 -4.90
N MET A 173 14.34 -2.91 -5.46
CA MET A 173 12.88 -2.87 -5.54
C MET A 173 12.30 -3.44 -4.24
N ILE A 174 11.37 -2.74 -3.64
CA ILE A 174 10.65 -3.20 -2.46
C ILE A 174 9.14 -3.18 -2.70
N ARG A 175 8.47 -4.20 -2.18
CA ARG A 175 7.00 -4.27 -2.07
C ARG A 175 6.67 -4.15 -0.58
N PHE A 176 5.62 -3.41 -0.25
CA PHE A 176 5.25 -3.22 1.15
C PHE A 176 3.75 -2.99 1.31
N THR A 177 3.25 -3.24 2.51
CA THR A 177 1.88 -2.97 2.96
C THR A 177 1.93 -2.15 4.26
N GLY A 178 0.80 -1.64 4.69
CA GLY A 178 0.68 -0.91 5.96
C GLY A 178 0.46 0.59 5.79
N ILE A 179 0.34 1.09 4.54
CA ILE A 179 0.07 2.50 4.26
C ILE A 179 -1.24 2.64 3.49
N THR A 180 -2.13 3.49 3.99
CA THR A 180 -3.31 4.00 3.28
C THR A 180 -2.96 5.33 2.64
N HIS A 181 -3.34 5.53 1.39
CA HIS A 181 -3.16 6.78 0.67
C HIS A 181 -4.45 7.20 -0.04
N TYR A 182 -4.48 8.45 -0.47
CA TYR A 182 -5.60 8.94 -1.28
C TYR A 182 -5.52 8.40 -2.71
N ALA A 183 -6.67 8.15 -3.32
CA ALA A 183 -6.82 7.65 -4.68
C ALA A 183 -7.41 8.70 -5.62
N THR A 184 -8.45 9.40 -5.17
CA THR A 184 -9.09 10.48 -5.95
C THR A 184 -9.51 11.63 -5.04
N PHE A 185 -9.62 12.81 -5.64
CA PHE A 185 -10.29 13.98 -5.08
C PHE A 185 -11.34 14.48 -6.04
N SER A 186 -12.52 14.84 -5.54
CA SER A 186 -13.60 15.46 -6.33
C SER A 186 -13.81 16.90 -5.87
N PRO A 187 -13.40 17.89 -6.69
CA PRO A 187 -13.57 19.30 -6.36
C PRO A 187 -15.02 19.71 -6.17
N ALA A 188 -15.94 19.15 -6.96
CA ALA A 188 -17.36 19.49 -6.94
C ALA A 188 -18.07 19.15 -5.62
N VAL A 189 -17.55 18.21 -4.85
CA VAL A 189 -18.10 17.79 -3.54
C VAL A 189 -17.07 17.89 -2.43
N ASN A 190 -15.88 18.37 -2.73
CA ASN A 190 -14.75 18.52 -1.81
C ASN A 190 -14.46 17.25 -1.00
N THR A 191 -14.41 16.09 -1.67
CA THR A 191 -14.21 14.80 -1.00
C THR A 191 -13.10 14.00 -1.62
N PHE A 192 -12.46 13.19 -0.78
CA PHE A 192 -11.41 12.23 -1.14
C PHE A 192 -11.91 10.80 -1.05
N THR A 193 -11.40 9.95 -1.92
CA THR A 193 -11.41 8.51 -1.70
C THR A 193 -10.02 8.04 -1.32
N THR A 194 -9.94 6.95 -0.57
CA THR A 194 -8.68 6.35 -0.12
C THR A 194 -8.57 4.92 -0.60
N THR A 195 -7.35 4.43 -0.64
CA THR A 195 -7.05 3.03 -0.96
C THR A 195 -5.89 2.53 -0.11
N THR A 196 -5.90 1.24 0.15
CA THR A 196 -4.81 0.50 0.76
C THR A 196 -4.39 -0.62 -0.17
N GLY A 197 -3.19 -1.15 -0.02
CA GLY A 197 -2.80 -2.28 -0.86
C GLY A 197 -1.34 -2.62 -0.74
N LEU A 198 -0.91 -3.48 -1.66
CA LEU A 198 0.49 -3.80 -1.88
C LEU A 198 1.09 -2.71 -2.76
N LEU A 199 2.02 -1.95 -2.19
CA LEU A 199 2.72 -0.86 -2.86
C LEU A 199 4.09 -1.31 -3.32
N THR A 200 4.64 -0.68 -4.36
CA THR A 200 5.98 -0.98 -4.88
C THR A 200 6.75 0.30 -5.11
N THR A 201 8.01 0.34 -4.66
CA THR A 201 8.92 1.45 -4.92
C THR A 201 10.34 0.94 -5.16
N ILE A 202 11.22 1.82 -5.66
CA ILE A 202 12.62 1.49 -5.96
C ILE A 202 13.51 2.51 -5.27
N VAL A 203 14.60 2.05 -4.67
CA VAL A 203 15.64 2.92 -4.12
C VAL A 203 16.37 3.61 -5.27
N GLY A 204 16.35 4.94 -5.28
CA GLY A 204 17.00 5.78 -6.27
C GLY A 204 18.52 5.77 -6.16
N ALA A 205 19.17 6.46 -7.11
CA ALA A 205 20.64 6.57 -7.16
C ALA A 205 21.23 7.31 -5.95
N ASP A 206 20.43 8.13 -5.26
CA ASP A 206 20.78 8.83 -4.02
C ASP A 206 20.71 7.94 -2.75
N GLY A 207 20.39 6.66 -2.92
CA GLY A 207 20.22 5.71 -1.82
C GLY A 207 18.88 5.84 -1.09
N SER A 208 17.90 6.55 -1.66
CA SER A 208 16.58 6.73 -1.05
C SER A 208 15.45 6.40 -2.03
N THR A 209 14.32 5.93 -1.51
CA THR A 209 13.08 5.89 -2.31
C THR A 209 12.54 7.31 -2.49
N PRO A 210 11.66 7.57 -3.46
CA PRO A 210 10.78 8.73 -3.42
C PRO A 210 10.03 8.79 -2.09
N TYR A 211 9.54 9.94 -1.71
CA TYR A 211 8.61 10.04 -0.59
C TYR A 211 7.29 9.33 -0.93
N LEU A 212 6.74 8.67 0.05
CA LEU A 212 5.46 7.97 0.01
C LEU A 212 4.53 8.70 0.97
N TYR A 213 3.39 9.15 0.49
CA TYR A 213 2.47 10.01 1.22
C TYR A 213 1.24 9.21 1.64
N GLY A 214 0.91 9.26 2.92
CA GLY A 214 -0.20 8.51 3.46
C GLY A 214 -0.25 8.54 4.98
N TYR A 215 -0.96 7.57 5.53
CA TYR A 215 -1.05 7.30 6.96
C TYR A 215 -1.11 5.79 7.18
N TYR A 216 -0.89 5.34 8.40
CA TYR A 216 -0.93 3.89 8.68
C TYR A 216 -2.31 3.31 8.42
N SER A 217 -2.35 2.16 7.75
CA SER A 217 -3.59 1.43 7.44
C SER A 217 -4.06 0.53 8.57
N ASN A 218 -3.26 0.40 9.64
CA ASN A 218 -3.59 -0.41 10.81
C ASN A 218 -3.28 0.36 12.11
N GLU A 219 -3.98 0.00 13.17
CA GLU A 219 -3.83 0.65 14.48
C GLU A 219 -2.46 0.39 15.14
N GLU A 220 -1.70 -0.57 14.63
CA GLU A 220 -0.40 -0.97 15.16
C GLU A 220 0.77 -0.22 14.51
N ASN A 221 0.50 0.66 13.55
CA ASN A 221 1.52 1.40 12.81
C ASN A 221 2.59 0.48 12.18
N THR A 222 2.18 -0.67 11.66
CA THR A 222 3.07 -1.73 11.18
C THR A 222 3.23 -1.67 9.67
N ILE A 223 4.47 -1.69 9.20
CA ILE A 223 4.81 -1.85 7.78
C ILE A 223 5.48 -3.21 7.57
N ALA A 224 4.93 -4.01 6.67
CA ALA A 224 5.55 -5.24 6.18
C ALA A 224 6.19 -5.00 4.82
N MET A 225 7.46 -5.37 4.67
CA MET A 225 8.28 -5.09 3.50
C MET A 225 8.93 -6.38 2.96
N VAL A 226 8.89 -6.55 1.65
CA VAL A 226 9.55 -7.66 0.94
C VAL A 226 10.39 -7.09 -0.19
N GLY A 227 11.67 -7.43 -0.18
CA GLY A 227 12.64 -7.12 -1.24
C GLY A 227 12.98 -8.35 -2.08
N PRO A 228 14.03 -8.27 -2.89
CA PRO A 228 14.43 -9.34 -3.80
C PRO A 228 14.97 -10.59 -3.08
N ASP A 229 15.48 -10.45 -1.86
CA ASP A 229 16.12 -11.50 -1.07
C ASP A 229 15.86 -11.39 0.44
N PHE A 230 14.95 -10.52 0.84
CA PHE A 230 14.61 -10.28 2.24
C PHE A 230 13.12 -10.08 2.46
N ALA A 231 12.71 -10.29 3.70
CA ALA A 231 11.40 -9.84 4.20
C ALA A 231 11.53 -9.40 5.65
N PHE A 232 10.92 -8.28 5.98
CA PHE A 232 10.94 -7.70 7.32
C PHE A 232 9.61 -7.05 7.65
N THR A 233 9.29 -7.02 8.94
CA THR A 233 8.14 -6.30 9.48
C THR A 233 8.63 -5.40 10.61
N ARG A 234 8.13 -4.16 10.64
CA ARG A 234 8.48 -3.19 11.68
C ARG A 234 7.26 -2.44 12.15
N ASP A 235 7.18 -2.26 13.47
CA ASP A 235 6.25 -1.36 14.11
C ASP A 235 6.93 0.03 14.22
N PHE A 236 6.25 1.05 13.75
CA PHE A 236 6.75 2.43 13.80
C PHE A 236 6.18 3.15 15.02
N PRO A 237 6.89 4.15 15.57
CA PRO A 237 6.33 4.97 16.62
C PRO A 237 4.98 5.57 16.20
N ALA A 238 4.04 5.66 17.13
CA ALA A 238 2.82 6.42 16.93
C ALA A 238 3.18 7.82 16.44
N ASN A 239 2.35 8.40 15.57
CA ASN A 239 2.49 9.75 15.01
C ASN A 239 3.64 9.93 13.98
N SER A 240 4.42 8.90 13.63
CA SER A 240 5.48 9.06 12.62
C SER A 240 4.96 9.28 11.19
N LEU A 241 3.65 9.10 10.95
CA LEU A 241 2.92 9.46 9.72
C LEU A 241 1.70 10.34 10.00
N ASP A 242 1.69 11.08 11.10
CA ASP A 242 0.68 12.11 11.32
C ASP A 242 0.77 13.18 10.24
N VAL A 243 -0.29 13.95 10.09
CA VAL A 243 -0.37 15.04 9.12
C VAL A 243 0.85 15.98 9.29
N GLY A 244 1.60 16.15 8.23
CA GLY A 244 2.82 16.98 8.21
C GLY A 244 4.09 16.30 8.76
N ALA A 245 4.02 15.10 9.33
CA ALA A 245 5.20 14.38 9.81
C ALA A 245 6.02 13.76 8.68
N SER A 246 7.33 13.62 8.89
CA SER A 246 8.24 12.90 7.98
C SER A 246 8.87 11.72 8.69
N GLY A 247 8.63 10.51 8.15
CA GLY A 247 9.24 9.26 8.59
C GLY A 247 10.43 8.86 7.70
N TYR A 248 11.45 8.27 8.31
CA TYR A 248 12.62 7.71 7.64
C TYR A 248 12.93 6.33 8.19
N ALA A 249 13.21 5.37 7.33
CA ALA A 249 13.63 4.06 7.75
C ALA A 249 14.69 3.48 6.80
N ALA A 250 15.77 2.93 7.35
CA ALA A 250 16.72 2.16 6.56
C ALA A 250 16.10 0.80 6.24
N ILE A 251 16.23 0.36 4.98
CA ILE A 251 15.95 -1.01 4.59
C ILE A 251 16.96 -1.89 5.32
N PRO A 252 16.51 -2.89 6.09
CA PRO A 252 17.42 -3.69 6.89
C PRO A 252 18.36 -4.48 6.01
N THR A 253 19.64 -4.50 6.43
CA THR A 253 20.66 -5.46 5.99
C THR A 253 20.87 -6.46 7.13
N GLU A 254 21.44 -7.62 6.89
CA GLU A 254 21.64 -8.63 7.94
C GLU A 254 22.39 -8.11 9.19
N SER A 255 23.13 -7.03 9.06
CA SER A 255 23.90 -6.40 10.15
C SER A 255 23.18 -5.28 10.91
N SER A 256 21.96 -4.86 10.52
CA SER A 256 21.27 -3.67 11.05
C SER A 256 19.84 -3.91 11.55
N HIS A 257 19.57 -5.01 12.24
CA HIS A 257 18.23 -5.54 12.47
C HIS A 257 17.49 -5.04 13.72
N ASN A 258 18.04 -4.12 14.51
CA ASN A 258 17.50 -3.85 15.86
C ASN A 258 16.04 -3.43 15.94
N ASP A 259 15.48 -2.87 14.84
CA ASP A 259 14.09 -2.36 14.80
C ASP A 259 13.17 -3.16 13.86
N TRP A 260 13.70 -4.14 13.13
CA TRP A 260 12.95 -4.93 12.17
C TRP A 260 12.92 -6.40 12.57
N ARG A 261 11.73 -6.99 12.56
CA ARG A 261 11.53 -8.43 12.76
C ARG A 261 11.74 -9.16 11.43
N LYS A 262 12.69 -10.11 11.37
CA LYS A 262 12.94 -10.93 10.16
C LYS A 262 11.70 -11.74 9.81
N GLY A 263 11.23 -11.61 8.57
CA GLY A 263 10.08 -12.31 8.03
C GLY A 263 8.89 -11.39 7.77
N LEU A 264 7.93 -11.93 7.04
CA LEU A 264 6.63 -11.33 6.83
C LEU A 264 5.69 -11.83 7.95
N TYR A 265 5.24 -10.93 8.79
CA TYR A 265 4.25 -11.23 9.83
C TYR A 265 2.87 -10.84 9.30
N LEU A 266 2.02 -11.84 9.13
CA LEU A 266 0.63 -11.67 8.73
C LEU A 266 -0.21 -11.61 10.00
N LYS A 267 -0.98 -10.56 10.19
CA LYS A 267 -1.87 -10.43 11.33
C LYS A 267 -3.31 -10.28 10.87
N VAL A 268 -4.17 -11.18 11.31
CA VAL A 268 -5.59 -11.20 10.98
C VAL A 268 -6.40 -11.40 12.26
N ASN A 269 -7.30 -10.47 12.56
CA ASN A 269 -8.14 -10.52 13.76
C ASN A 269 -7.34 -10.77 15.05
N GLY A 270 -6.16 -10.14 15.17
CA GLY A 270 -5.28 -10.27 16.33
C GLY A 270 -4.40 -11.52 16.36
N VAL A 271 -4.58 -12.46 15.42
CA VAL A 271 -3.76 -13.68 15.31
C VAL A 271 -2.64 -13.47 14.31
N GLU A 272 -1.42 -13.82 14.71
CA GLU A 272 -0.21 -13.62 13.91
C GLU A 272 0.29 -14.94 13.30
N TYR A 273 0.73 -14.89 12.04
CA TYR A 273 1.40 -15.98 11.35
C TYR A 273 2.66 -15.47 10.66
N ARG A 274 3.79 -16.13 10.90
CA ARG A 274 5.10 -15.71 10.40
C ARG A 274 5.52 -16.50 9.18
N MET A 275 6.06 -15.81 8.17
CA MET A 275 6.69 -16.40 7.00
C MET A 275 8.16 -16.01 6.96
N LEU A 276 9.05 -16.98 6.76
CA LEU A 276 10.48 -16.79 6.70
C LEU A 276 10.98 -16.69 5.27
N PRO A 277 12.01 -15.84 5.01
CA PRO A 277 12.66 -15.75 3.71
C PRO A 277 13.52 -16.98 3.43
N VAL A 278 13.38 -17.54 2.22
CA VAL A 278 14.23 -18.61 1.70
C VAL A 278 15.06 -18.05 0.56
N THR A 279 16.35 -17.93 0.78
CA THR A 279 17.35 -17.43 -0.16
C THR A 279 18.16 -18.57 -0.78
N GLY A 280 18.83 -18.29 -1.89
CA GLY A 280 19.74 -19.25 -2.55
C GLY A 280 19.05 -20.40 -3.29
N TYR A 281 17.73 -20.40 -3.40
CA TYR A 281 17.03 -21.34 -4.27
C TYR A 281 17.25 -20.98 -5.74
N SER A 282 17.57 -21.95 -6.59
CA SER A 282 17.97 -21.73 -7.99
C SER A 282 16.91 -21.06 -8.87
N LYS A 283 15.62 -21.13 -8.48
CA LYS A 283 14.50 -20.52 -9.19
C LYS A 283 14.01 -19.21 -8.56
N GLY A 284 14.78 -18.64 -7.65
CA GLY A 284 14.52 -17.34 -7.04
C GLY A 284 14.12 -17.39 -5.58
N PHE A 285 13.94 -16.21 -5.02
CA PHE A 285 13.52 -15.96 -3.64
C PHE A 285 12.05 -16.30 -3.42
N PHE A 286 11.72 -16.81 -2.24
CA PHE A 286 10.34 -16.98 -1.79
C PHE A 286 10.24 -16.91 -0.26
N LEU A 287 9.04 -16.68 0.23
CA LEU A 287 8.69 -16.77 1.65
C LEU A 287 7.93 -18.06 1.89
N LEU A 288 8.24 -18.74 2.98
CA LEU A 288 7.56 -19.96 3.41
C LEU A 288 7.11 -19.82 4.87
N GLY A 289 5.95 -20.34 5.19
CA GLY A 289 5.43 -20.35 6.54
C GLY A 289 6.40 -21.01 7.51
N GLU A 290 6.64 -20.38 8.67
CA GLU A 290 7.53 -20.91 9.72
C GLU A 290 7.04 -22.27 10.24
N THR A 291 5.72 -22.45 10.25
CA THR A 291 5.02 -23.68 10.66
C THR A 291 3.96 -24.06 9.65
N GLU A 292 3.28 -25.18 9.86
CA GLU A 292 1.96 -25.43 9.27
C GLU A 292 0.99 -24.29 9.67
N ILE A 293 -0.06 -24.07 8.88
CA ILE A 293 -1.17 -23.19 9.29
C ILE A 293 -1.83 -23.78 10.53
N THR A 294 -1.96 -22.96 11.59
CA THR A 294 -2.65 -23.36 12.82
C THR A 294 -4.17 -23.25 12.68
N GLU A 295 -4.90 -24.03 13.49
CA GLU A 295 -6.37 -23.89 13.59
C GLU A 295 -6.78 -22.48 13.96
N GLU A 296 -6.03 -21.82 14.85
CA GLU A 296 -6.25 -20.43 15.27
C GLU A 296 -6.15 -19.45 14.09
N PHE A 297 -5.07 -19.53 13.31
CA PHE A 297 -4.89 -18.63 12.17
C PHE A 297 -5.89 -18.92 11.05
N TRP A 298 -6.20 -20.20 10.80
CA TRP A 298 -7.25 -20.60 9.86
C TRP A 298 -8.60 -19.97 10.23
N HIS A 299 -9.00 -20.09 11.50
CA HIS A 299 -10.27 -19.56 11.97
C HIS A 299 -10.31 -18.02 11.91
N ALA A 300 -9.19 -17.36 12.22
CA ALA A 300 -9.07 -15.90 12.11
C ALA A 300 -9.32 -15.43 10.66
N VAL A 301 -8.72 -16.09 9.66
CA VAL A 301 -8.88 -15.76 8.25
C VAL A 301 -10.27 -16.14 7.74
N MET A 302 -10.79 -17.30 8.12
CA MET A 302 -12.09 -17.79 7.66
C MET A 302 -13.28 -17.19 8.42
N SER A 303 -13.02 -16.34 9.42
CA SER A 303 -14.03 -15.69 10.28
C SER A 303 -14.94 -16.71 10.99
N VAL A 304 -14.34 -17.80 11.49
CA VAL A 304 -15.03 -18.84 12.24
C VAL A 304 -14.79 -18.63 13.74
N THR A 305 -15.86 -18.51 14.50
CA THR A 305 -15.79 -18.35 15.96
C THR A 305 -15.68 -19.72 16.65
N THR A 306 -14.46 -20.19 16.87
CA THR A 306 -14.20 -21.42 17.63
C THR A 306 -13.06 -21.21 18.64
N SER A 307 -12.86 -22.15 19.55
CA SER A 307 -11.72 -22.09 20.50
C SER A 307 -10.40 -22.14 19.73
N TYR A 308 -9.52 -21.22 20.07
CA TYR A 308 -8.23 -21.09 19.42
C TYR A 308 -7.25 -22.17 19.90
N SER A 309 -6.51 -22.77 18.97
CA SER A 309 -5.48 -23.75 19.31
C SER A 309 -4.27 -23.58 18.40
N GLN A 310 -3.09 -23.83 18.93
CA GLN A 310 -1.84 -23.88 18.18
C GLN A 310 -1.62 -25.23 17.47
N LEU A 311 -2.64 -26.06 17.40
CA LEU A 311 -2.61 -27.28 16.60
C LEU A 311 -2.61 -26.94 15.11
N PRO A 312 -1.91 -27.72 14.27
CA PRO A 312 -1.97 -27.51 12.83
C PRO A 312 -3.37 -27.78 12.30
N MET A 313 -3.82 -26.92 11.39
CA MET A 313 -5.06 -27.17 10.63
C MET A 313 -4.88 -28.37 9.74
N SER A 314 -5.79 -29.33 9.83
CA SER A 314 -5.77 -30.55 9.04
C SER A 314 -7.17 -30.95 8.58
N ASN A 315 -7.29 -32.05 7.87
CA ASN A 315 -8.55 -32.51 7.27
C ASN A 315 -9.10 -31.52 6.24
N ILE A 316 -8.22 -30.98 5.39
CA ILE A 316 -8.52 -29.97 4.41
C ILE A 316 -8.10 -30.41 3.00
N SER A 317 -8.98 -30.19 2.03
CA SER A 317 -8.69 -30.43 0.61
C SER A 317 -7.93 -29.23 0.00
N TYR A 318 -7.35 -29.44 -1.18
CA TYR A 318 -6.73 -28.35 -1.93
C TYR A 318 -7.73 -27.21 -2.23
N ASN A 319 -9.00 -27.50 -2.45
CA ASN A 319 -10.02 -26.47 -2.66
C ASN A 319 -10.24 -25.60 -1.40
N ASN A 320 -10.13 -26.19 -0.20
CA ASN A 320 -10.18 -25.42 1.04
C ASN A 320 -8.97 -24.47 1.14
N VAL A 321 -7.77 -24.95 0.77
CA VAL A 321 -6.55 -24.15 0.73
C VAL A 321 -6.68 -22.97 -0.23
N THR A 322 -7.21 -23.18 -1.43
CA THR A 322 -7.39 -22.08 -2.41
C THR A 322 -8.38 -21.02 -1.92
N THR A 323 -9.45 -21.45 -1.25
CA THR A 323 -10.43 -20.53 -0.64
C THR A 323 -9.78 -19.72 0.49
N PHE A 324 -9.01 -20.36 1.35
CA PHE A 324 -8.25 -19.69 2.40
C PHE A 324 -7.26 -18.66 1.83
N ASN A 325 -6.47 -19.04 0.82
CA ASN A 325 -5.51 -18.15 0.18
C ASN A 325 -6.18 -16.92 -0.45
N SER A 326 -7.35 -17.09 -1.07
CA SER A 326 -8.11 -15.98 -1.64
C SER A 326 -8.58 -15.00 -0.57
N LYS A 327 -9.15 -15.50 0.53
CA LYS A 327 -9.54 -14.66 1.66
C LYS A 327 -8.36 -13.95 2.31
N LEU A 328 -7.25 -14.66 2.53
CA LEU A 328 -6.06 -14.07 3.11
C LEU A 328 -5.47 -12.97 2.21
N LYS A 329 -5.51 -13.14 0.89
CA LYS A 329 -5.13 -12.11 -0.07
C LYS A 329 -6.00 -10.85 0.07
N GLU A 330 -7.32 -11.00 0.20
CA GLU A 330 -8.24 -9.86 0.41
C GLU A 330 -7.91 -9.07 1.68
N LEU A 331 -7.47 -9.77 2.74
CA LEU A 331 -7.16 -9.16 4.03
C LEU A 331 -5.76 -8.53 4.10
N THR A 332 -4.79 -9.07 3.34
CA THR A 332 -3.37 -8.72 3.50
C THR A 332 -2.74 -8.15 2.24
N TYR A 333 -3.42 -8.22 1.10
CA TYR A 333 -2.97 -7.82 -0.25
C TYR A 333 -1.81 -8.65 -0.83
N TRP A 334 -1.22 -9.60 -0.08
CA TRP A 334 -0.18 -10.52 -0.55
C TRP A 334 -0.79 -11.73 -1.27
N ASN A 335 -0.08 -12.25 -2.28
CA ASN A 335 -0.50 -13.47 -2.97
C ASN A 335 0.10 -14.71 -2.32
N PHE A 336 -0.74 -15.68 -2.00
CA PHE A 336 -0.33 -16.91 -1.32
C PHE A 336 -0.60 -18.14 -2.18
N PHE A 337 0.26 -19.14 -1.99
CA PHE A 337 0.25 -20.41 -2.69
C PHE A 337 0.60 -21.53 -1.71
N ILE A 338 0.41 -22.80 -2.10
CA ILE A 338 1.18 -23.90 -1.53
C ILE A 338 2.53 -23.95 -2.24
N PRO A 339 3.60 -24.47 -1.60
CA PRO A 339 4.91 -24.60 -2.25
C PRO A 339 4.88 -25.66 -3.36
N THR A 340 5.71 -25.49 -4.37
CA THR A 340 6.07 -26.59 -5.23
C THR A 340 6.83 -27.66 -4.44
N LEU A 341 6.83 -28.90 -4.91
CA LEU A 341 7.57 -30.00 -4.29
C LEU A 341 9.08 -29.68 -4.13
N ASP A 342 9.65 -29.01 -5.13
CA ASP A 342 11.07 -28.63 -5.10
C ASP A 342 11.36 -27.54 -4.05
N GLU A 343 10.47 -26.55 -3.92
CA GLU A 343 10.58 -25.48 -2.90
C GLU A 343 10.40 -26.05 -1.50
N TRP A 344 9.38 -26.89 -1.30
CA TRP A 344 9.14 -27.55 -0.03
C TRP A 344 10.37 -28.38 0.40
N ARG A 345 10.90 -29.21 -0.52
CA ARG A 345 12.08 -30.04 -0.25
C ARG A 345 13.34 -29.23 0.00
N PHE A 346 13.54 -28.14 -0.75
CA PHE A 346 14.67 -27.26 -0.53
C PHE A 346 14.64 -26.67 0.88
N ALA A 347 13.50 -26.16 1.30
CA ALA A 347 13.30 -25.61 2.64
C ALA A 347 13.43 -26.70 3.74
N ALA A 348 12.81 -27.87 3.55
CA ALA A 348 12.85 -28.97 4.51
C ALA A 348 14.26 -29.49 4.77
N LYS A 349 15.12 -29.49 3.74
CA LYS A 349 16.52 -29.90 3.85
C LYS A 349 17.45 -28.84 4.43
N GLY A 350 16.94 -27.67 4.85
CA GLY A 350 17.76 -26.60 5.39
C GLY A 350 18.34 -25.65 4.31
N GLY A 351 17.86 -25.70 3.05
CA GLY A 351 18.32 -24.83 1.97
C GLY A 351 19.83 -24.88 1.76
N ASN A 352 20.47 -23.70 1.67
CA ASN A 352 21.93 -23.58 1.57
C ASN A 352 22.68 -23.86 2.89
N GLU A 353 21.95 -23.88 4.03
CA GLU A 353 22.49 -24.19 5.36
C GLU A 353 22.45 -25.69 5.66
N SER A 354 21.96 -26.51 4.72
CA SER A 354 21.70 -27.94 4.89
C SER A 354 22.92 -28.71 5.40
N GLN A 355 22.70 -29.46 6.48
CA GLN A 355 23.69 -30.39 7.06
C GLN A 355 23.51 -31.83 6.53
N GLY A 356 22.59 -32.04 5.58
CA GLY A 356 22.34 -33.35 4.98
C GLY A 356 21.59 -34.32 5.88
N TYR A 357 20.81 -33.82 6.84
CA TYR A 357 20.04 -34.64 7.75
C TYR A 357 18.91 -35.42 7.05
N THR A 358 18.56 -36.56 7.67
CA THR A 358 17.47 -37.41 7.22
C THR A 358 16.08 -36.80 7.46
N TYR A 359 15.92 -36.14 8.60
CA TYR A 359 14.73 -35.37 8.99
C TYR A 359 15.05 -33.88 8.95
N ALA A 360 14.05 -33.04 8.97
CA ALA A 360 14.23 -31.60 8.93
C ALA A 360 14.92 -31.09 10.20
N GLY A 361 16.22 -30.88 10.14
CA GLY A 361 17.07 -30.33 11.21
C GLY A 361 17.79 -31.37 12.07
N SER A 362 17.62 -32.68 11.86
CA SER A 362 18.32 -33.72 12.65
C SER A 362 18.34 -35.10 11.98
N ASN A 363 19.25 -35.98 12.41
CA ASN A 363 19.17 -37.42 12.15
C ASN A 363 18.39 -38.19 13.27
N ASP A 364 18.05 -37.50 14.37
CA ASP A 364 17.21 -38.01 15.42
C ASP A 364 15.77 -37.47 15.23
N PRO A 365 14.80 -38.34 14.89
CA PRO A 365 13.40 -37.92 14.70
C PRO A 365 12.76 -37.42 15.99
N ASP A 366 13.18 -37.89 17.16
CA ASP A 366 12.61 -37.46 18.43
C ASP A 366 12.91 -35.98 18.74
N ALA A 367 14.00 -35.45 18.20
CA ALA A 367 14.37 -34.05 18.39
C ALA A 367 13.49 -33.08 17.59
N VAL A 368 13.03 -33.46 16.38
CA VAL A 368 12.46 -32.55 15.36
C VAL A 368 11.05 -32.90 14.90
N ALA A 369 10.53 -34.08 15.27
CA ALA A 369 9.27 -34.60 14.72
C ALA A 369 8.31 -35.18 15.76
N TRP A 370 7.02 -35.05 15.49
CA TRP A 370 5.95 -35.83 16.08
C TRP A 370 5.52 -36.90 15.07
N TYR A 371 5.72 -38.17 15.40
CA TYR A 371 5.47 -39.32 14.53
C TYR A 371 4.91 -40.51 15.30
N SER A 372 4.67 -41.65 14.69
CA SER A 372 3.92 -42.74 15.28
C SER A 372 4.46 -43.28 16.62
N LEU A 373 5.77 -43.15 16.90
CA LEU A 373 6.34 -43.66 18.14
C LEU A 373 6.28 -42.67 19.31
N ASN A 374 6.17 -41.37 19.07
CA ASN A 374 6.22 -40.38 20.15
C ASN A 374 5.01 -39.42 20.21
N SER A 375 4.12 -39.46 19.20
CA SER A 375 2.98 -38.52 19.12
C SER A 375 1.81 -38.92 20.06
N GLY A 376 1.74 -40.15 20.51
CA GLY A 376 0.57 -40.65 21.22
C GLY A 376 -0.68 -40.73 20.33
N GLY A 377 -0.50 -40.85 18.99
CA GLY A 377 -1.57 -40.98 18.02
C GLY A 377 -2.36 -39.70 17.73
N LYS A 378 -1.78 -38.52 17.97
CA LYS A 378 -2.41 -37.24 17.79
C LYS A 378 -1.42 -36.15 17.30
N LYS A 379 -1.95 -35.13 16.65
CA LYS A 379 -1.19 -33.90 16.32
C LYS A 379 -0.88 -33.09 17.59
N HIS A 380 0.20 -32.33 17.53
CA HIS A 380 0.69 -31.48 18.61
C HIS A 380 0.75 -30.02 18.19
N ASN A 381 0.83 -29.11 19.16
CA ASN A 381 1.03 -27.70 18.88
C ASN A 381 2.29 -27.51 18.03
N VAL A 382 2.18 -26.64 17.04
CA VAL A 382 3.33 -26.26 16.20
C VAL A 382 4.48 -25.72 17.07
N LYS A 383 5.71 -25.80 16.58
CA LYS A 383 6.93 -25.34 17.29
C LYS A 383 7.22 -26.06 18.62
N SER A 384 6.65 -27.22 18.85
CA SER A 384 6.92 -27.98 20.08
C SER A 384 8.13 -28.92 19.98
N LYS A 385 8.74 -29.00 18.79
CA LYS A 385 10.01 -29.65 18.50
C LYS A 385 11.04 -28.63 18.01
N ALA A 386 12.30 -29.04 17.77
CA ALA A 386 13.32 -28.16 17.23
C ALA A 386 13.09 -27.85 15.74
N PRO A 387 13.46 -26.63 15.28
CA PRO A 387 13.40 -26.27 13.86
C PRO A 387 14.58 -26.87 13.08
N ASN A 388 14.48 -26.77 11.75
CA ASN A 388 15.61 -27.01 10.87
C ASN A 388 16.57 -25.80 10.79
N GLU A 389 17.62 -25.90 9.98
CA GLU A 389 18.70 -24.92 9.85
C GLU A 389 18.20 -23.53 9.40
N LEU A 390 17.07 -23.45 8.67
CA LEU A 390 16.44 -22.21 8.23
C LEU A 390 15.39 -21.65 9.22
N GLY A 391 15.12 -22.38 10.31
CA GLY A 391 14.12 -21.98 11.32
C GLY A 391 12.70 -22.50 11.05
N PHE A 392 12.50 -23.43 10.12
CA PHE A 392 11.21 -24.08 9.87
C PHE A 392 10.97 -25.22 10.85
N TYR A 393 9.79 -25.23 11.44
CA TYR A 393 9.34 -26.25 12.36
C TYR A 393 8.43 -27.26 11.64
N ASP A 394 8.36 -28.48 12.21
CA ASP A 394 7.39 -29.52 11.87
C ASP A 394 7.40 -29.95 10.39
N MET A 395 8.51 -29.72 9.64
CA MET A 395 8.65 -30.21 8.26
C MET A 395 8.93 -31.73 8.18
N SER A 396 9.00 -32.40 9.31
CA SER A 396 8.99 -33.86 9.46
C SER A 396 7.98 -34.20 10.54
N GLY A 397 6.93 -34.96 10.20
CA GLY A 397 5.88 -35.37 11.13
C GLY A 397 4.82 -34.29 11.39
N ASN A 398 4.16 -34.35 12.54
CA ASN A 398 3.01 -33.58 12.98
C ASN A 398 1.82 -33.74 11.99
N VAL A 399 1.69 -32.89 10.96
CA VAL A 399 0.78 -33.16 9.82
C VAL A 399 1.55 -33.09 8.50
N ALA A 400 1.20 -33.96 7.57
CA ALA A 400 1.73 -33.91 6.21
C ALA A 400 1.25 -32.62 5.51
N GLU A 401 2.02 -32.12 4.55
CA GLU A 401 1.74 -30.83 3.95
C GLU A 401 1.49 -30.92 2.47
N TRP A 402 0.50 -30.16 1.98
CA TRP A 402 0.24 -30.00 0.57
C TRP A 402 1.44 -29.38 -0.16
N ALA A 403 1.90 -30.05 -1.23
CA ALA A 403 2.81 -29.50 -2.23
C ALA A 403 2.36 -29.94 -3.63
N TYR A 404 2.93 -29.36 -4.69
CA TYR A 404 2.56 -29.71 -6.07
C TYR A 404 3.76 -29.62 -7.02
N ASN A 405 3.59 -30.24 -8.20
CA ASN A 405 4.39 -29.93 -9.40
C ASN A 405 3.46 -29.77 -10.61
N SER A 406 4.03 -29.68 -11.81
CA SER A 406 3.24 -29.49 -13.04
C SER A 406 2.20 -30.59 -13.31
N SER A 407 2.30 -31.76 -12.70
CA SER A 407 1.51 -32.95 -13.03
C SER A 407 0.73 -33.51 -11.84
N TYR A 408 1.23 -33.33 -10.60
CA TYR A 408 0.70 -34.02 -9.43
C TYR A 408 0.70 -33.14 -8.19
N TYR A 409 -0.16 -33.53 -7.24
CA TYR A 409 -0.19 -33.03 -5.88
C TYR A 409 0.39 -34.07 -4.92
N TYR A 410 0.96 -33.61 -3.82
CA TYR A 410 1.70 -34.45 -2.86
C TYR A 410 1.35 -34.11 -1.43
N GLU A 411 1.39 -35.12 -0.57
CA GLU A 411 1.60 -34.99 0.87
C GLU A 411 3.09 -35.14 1.15
N CYS A 412 3.68 -34.17 1.82
CA CYS A 412 5.10 -34.12 2.14
C CYS A 412 5.33 -34.19 3.65
N GLY A 413 6.46 -34.74 4.10
CA GLY A 413 6.88 -34.75 5.50
C GLY A 413 6.22 -35.79 6.39
N GLY A 414 5.11 -36.43 5.97
CA GLY A 414 4.33 -37.37 6.76
C GLY A 414 3.67 -36.73 7.99
N GLY A 415 2.84 -37.47 8.71
CA GLY A 415 2.09 -36.98 9.85
C GLY A 415 2.38 -37.73 11.15
N TYR A 416 1.64 -37.40 12.20
CA TYR A 416 1.82 -37.92 13.55
C TYR A 416 1.63 -39.44 13.71
N ASN A 417 0.92 -40.12 12.80
CA ASN A 417 0.78 -41.58 12.77
C ASN A 417 1.73 -42.26 11.76
N THR A 418 2.59 -41.50 11.11
CA THR A 418 3.51 -42.02 10.10
C THR A 418 4.75 -42.62 10.78
N ALA A 419 5.26 -43.75 10.27
CA ALA A 419 6.48 -44.37 10.79
C ALA A 419 7.72 -43.48 10.50
N ALA A 420 8.80 -43.61 11.24
CA ALA A 420 10.01 -42.81 11.07
C ALA A 420 10.55 -42.78 9.64
N SER A 421 10.47 -43.88 8.89
CA SER A 421 10.88 -43.93 7.49
C SER A 421 9.98 -43.14 6.53
N GLY A 422 8.76 -42.78 6.94
CA GLY A 422 7.81 -42.02 6.15
C GLY A 422 7.82 -40.54 6.43
N ILE A 423 8.62 -40.05 7.39
CA ILE A 423 8.74 -38.62 7.73
C ILE A 423 10.09 -38.02 7.33
N TYR A 424 10.85 -38.64 6.42
CA TYR A 424 12.08 -38.09 5.85
C TYR A 424 11.78 -36.81 5.05
N VAL A 425 12.74 -35.90 4.97
CA VAL A 425 12.65 -34.69 4.12
C VAL A 425 12.45 -35.00 2.64
N THR A 426 12.56 -36.25 2.23
CA THR A 426 12.33 -36.75 0.88
C THR A 426 11.01 -37.51 0.74
N SER A 427 10.34 -37.86 1.85
CA SER A 427 9.12 -38.64 1.85
C SER A 427 7.96 -37.87 1.23
N ILE A 428 7.27 -38.52 0.28
CA ILE A 428 6.11 -37.97 -0.39
C ILE A 428 5.08 -39.08 -0.65
N LEU A 429 3.82 -38.66 -0.71
CA LEU A 429 2.72 -39.48 -1.21
C LEU A 429 1.97 -38.70 -2.26
N THR A 430 1.72 -39.28 -3.44
CA THR A 430 0.91 -38.66 -4.49
C THR A 430 -0.57 -38.73 -4.11
N VAL A 431 -1.27 -37.59 -4.21
CA VAL A 431 -2.67 -37.45 -3.81
C VAL A 431 -3.48 -36.66 -4.84
N ASN A 432 -4.80 -36.76 -4.75
CA ASN A 432 -5.72 -35.96 -5.56
C ASN A 432 -6.10 -34.64 -4.86
N THR A 433 -6.53 -33.64 -5.62
CA THR A 433 -6.98 -32.34 -5.09
C THR A 433 -8.18 -32.42 -4.16
N THR A 434 -8.95 -33.51 -4.23
CA THR A 434 -10.08 -33.78 -3.34
C THR A 434 -9.71 -34.60 -2.10
N SER A 435 -8.46 -35.08 -2.01
CA SER A 435 -7.96 -35.82 -0.83
C SER A 435 -7.99 -34.91 0.39
N TYR A 436 -8.38 -35.48 1.51
CA TYR A 436 -8.30 -34.88 2.83
C TYR A 436 -8.27 -36.00 3.87
N ASN A 437 -7.53 -35.78 4.92
CA ASN A 437 -7.48 -36.67 6.09
C ASN A 437 -6.99 -35.90 7.31
N ASP A 438 -7.09 -36.47 8.48
CA ASP A 438 -6.74 -35.83 9.76
C ASP A 438 -5.25 -35.58 9.94
N GLN A 439 -4.41 -36.07 9.05
CA GLN A 439 -2.97 -35.87 9.01
C GLN A 439 -2.49 -34.99 7.85
N LEU A 440 -3.41 -34.42 7.04
CA LEU A 440 -3.06 -33.57 5.90
C LEU A 440 -3.46 -32.12 6.13
N GLY A 441 -2.46 -31.27 6.26
CA GLY A 441 -2.53 -29.82 6.40
C GLY A 441 -1.73 -29.09 5.31
N PHE A 442 -1.29 -27.87 5.59
CA PHE A 442 -0.48 -27.10 4.64
C PHE A 442 0.29 -25.98 5.35
N ARG A 443 1.31 -25.46 4.65
CA ARG A 443 1.93 -24.18 4.98
C ARG A 443 1.88 -23.23 3.80
N LEU A 444 1.89 -21.92 4.08
CA LEU A 444 1.84 -20.88 3.07
C LEU A 444 3.18 -20.67 2.39
N MET A 445 3.12 -20.30 1.12
CA MET A 445 4.22 -19.74 0.36
C MET A 445 3.79 -18.41 -0.27
N CYS A 446 4.73 -17.45 -0.36
CA CYS A 446 4.54 -16.15 -1.04
C CYS A 446 5.78 -15.84 -1.89
N LYS A 447 5.56 -15.26 -3.07
CA LYS A 447 6.62 -14.81 -4.00
C LYS A 447 6.48 -13.35 -4.36
#